data_5a7f613e159aa0878f12fac888cbdd0f
#
_entry.id   5a7f613e159aa0878f12fac888cbdd0f
#
_cell.length_a   1.000
_cell.length_b   1.000
_cell.length_c   1.000
_cell.angle_alpha   90.00
_cell.angle_beta   90.00
_cell.angle_gamma   90.00
#
_symmetry.space_group_name_H-M   'P 1'
#
loop_
_entity.id
_entity.type
_entity.pdbx_description
1 polymer ?
#
loop_
_entity_poly.entity_id
_entity_poly.type
_entity_poly.pdbx_seq_one_letter_code
_entity_poly.pdbx_strand_id
1 'polypeptide(L)'
;MAALEAELGLPLLKRSKSGTSLTEAGQALVPMAEQLVQCYQAIETFADAQRRQPRTLTIAYTGPMEQQLLLRAIPAFRAHHPEVELRVRQLSMARIGTALEAGDCDIALAIPGEIPLQQMKHVTVMERPICAAVASSHPLAGKNSVTLPELTHFPVILLQAGANRRASSQIARWLMGLGWTKDALRFADTIEDQLLMINLNQGISFMPQGSYPVGIRLIPIVSDTPILHHTEAVMRQMTPLHLQFVEQLRQADMAERHP
;
A
#
# COMPACT_ATOMS: atom_id res chain seq x y z
N MET A 1 24.93 -21.23 37.57
CA MET A 1 25.03 -22.52 38.25
C MET A 1 24.38 -22.48 39.62
N ALA A 2 24.76 -21.59 40.57
CA ALA A 2 24.15 -21.54 41.92
C ALA A 2 22.61 -21.39 41.88
N ALA A 3 22.05 -20.59 40.93
CA ALA A 3 20.60 -20.48 40.74
C ALA A 3 19.97 -21.83 40.30
N LEU A 4 20.62 -22.54 39.37
CA LEU A 4 20.16 -23.84 38.89
C LEU A 4 20.21 -24.91 40.00
N GLU A 5 21.27 -24.92 40.80
CA GLU A 5 21.39 -25.82 41.98
C GLU A 5 20.28 -25.55 43.00
N ALA A 6 19.96 -24.29 43.24
CA ALA A 6 18.90 -23.90 44.15
C ALA A 6 17.50 -24.28 43.61
N GLU A 7 17.25 -24.17 42.32
CA GLU A 7 15.99 -24.51 41.68
C GLU A 7 15.77 -26.02 41.62
N LEU A 8 16.83 -26.80 41.36
CA LEU A 8 16.76 -28.25 41.30
C LEU A 8 16.87 -28.91 42.70
N GLY A 9 17.27 -28.16 43.71
CA GLY A 9 17.48 -28.69 45.06
C GLY A 9 18.64 -29.68 45.17
N LEU A 10 19.57 -29.69 44.21
CA LEU A 10 20.66 -30.65 44.09
C LEU A 10 22.00 -29.90 43.90
N PRO A 11 23.07 -30.23 44.66
CA PRO A 11 24.40 -29.70 44.37
C PRO A 11 24.96 -30.35 43.12
N LEU A 12 25.29 -29.56 42.10
CA LEU A 12 25.85 -30.05 40.84
C LEU A 12 27.36 -29.87 40.75
N LEU A 13 27.95 -28.99 41.59
CA LEU A 13 29.37 -28.72 41.63
C LEU A 13 29.96 -28.96 43.02
N LYS A 14 31.11 -29.60 43.05
CA LYS A 14 32.00 -29.68 44.21
C LYS A 14 33.10 -28.68 44.11
N ARG A 15 33.22 -27.78 45.08
CA ARG A 15 34.35 -26.84 45.18
C ARG A 15 35.38 -27.37 46.19
N SER A 16 36.62 -27.49 45.79
CA SER A 16 37.73 -27.88 46.63
C SER A 16 38.92 -26.91 46.49
N LYS A 17 39.91 -27.02 47.35
CA LYS A 17 41.17 -26.20 47.24
C LYS A 17 41.93 -26.48 45.95
N SER A 18 41.67 -27.60 45.27
CA SER A 18 42.27 -27.99 44.00
C SER A 18 41.45 -27.65 42.76
N GLY A 19 40.27 -27.02 42.90
CA GLY A 19 39.40 -26.61 41.78
C GLY A 19 37.94 -27.02 41.97
N THR A 20 37.19 -26.88 40.90
CA THR A 20 35.74 -27.24 40.84
C THR A 20 35.57 -28.47 39.99
N SER A 21 34.83 -29.46 40.50
CA SER A 21 34.46 -30.70 39.79
C SER A 21 32.96 -30.95 39.88
N LEU A 22 32.44 -31.78 39.01
CA LEU A 22 31.01 -32.17 39.04
C LEU A 22 30.76 -33.14 40.21
N THR A 23 29.57 -33.04 40.80
CA THR A 23 29.02 -34.07 41.67
C THR A 23 28.49 -35.23 40.82
N GLU A 24 28.07 -36.35 41.45
CA GLU A 24 27.41 -37.44 40.75
C GLU A 24 26.13 -36.97 40.06
N ALA A 25 25.33 -36.12 40.71
CA ALA A 25 24.16 -35.47 40.13
C ALA A 25 24.53 -34.54 38.97
N GLY A 26 25.65 -33.79 39.11
CA GLY A 26 26.19 -32.95 38.04
C GLY A 26 26.60 -33.77 36.82
N GLN A 27 27.28 -34.89 36.99
CA GLN A 27 27.67 -35.80 35.91
C GLN A 27 26.45 -36.39 35.18
N ALA A 28 25.42 -36.78 35.92
CA ALA A 28 24.17 -37.33 35.36
C ALA A 28 23.39 -36.25 34.59
N LEU A 29 23.51 -34.98 34.96
CA LEU A 29 22.82 -33.85 34.28
C LEU A 29 23.50 -33.44 32.96
N VAL A 30 24.80 -33.67 32.79
CA VAL A 30 25.55 -33.25 31.58
C VAL A 30 24.88 -33.67 30.28
N PRO A 31 24.55 -34.97 30.07
CA PRO A 31 23.94 -35.38 28.80
C PRO A 31 22.57 -34.72 28.54
N MET A 32 21.79 -34.43 29.60
CA MET A 32 20.52 -33.71 29.45
C MET A 32 20.75 -32.22 29.08
N ALA A 33 21.76 -31.60 29.68
CA ALA A 33 22.12 -30.24 29.36
C ALA A 33 22.67 -30.12 27.93
N GLU A 34 23.46 -31.08 27.47
CA GLU A 34 23.92 -31.16 26.07
C GLU A 34 22.77 -31.30 25.08
N GLN A 35 21.78 -32.14 25.37
CA GLN A 35 20.58 -32.28 24.55
C GLN A 35 19.79 -30.97 24.48
N LEU A 36 19.66 -30.27 25.59
CA LEU A 36 18.96 -28.98 25.64
C LEU A 36 19.67 -27.89 24.80
N VAL A 37 21.00 -27.84 24.89
CA VAL A 37 21.83 -26.94 24.07
C VAL A 37 21.71 -27.31 22.60
N GLN A 38 21.74 -28.60 22.23
CA GLN A 38 21.51 -29.05 20.84
C GLN A 38 20.13 -28.65 20.32
N CYS A 39 19.08 -28.81 21.14
CA CYS A 39 17.74 -28.39 20.81
C CYS A 39 17.67 -26.86 20.58
N TYR A 40 18.30 -26.09 21.45
CA TYR A 40 18.37 -24.63 21.30
C TYR A 40 19.08 -24.21 20.01
N GLN A 41 20.23 -24.82 19.71
CA GLN A 41 20.97 -24.59 18.47
C GLN A 41 20.17 -24.97 17.22
N ALA A 42 19.39 -26.05 17.29
CA ALA A 42 18.48 -26.43 16.20
C ALA A 42 17.38 -25.37 15.97
N ILE A 43 16.83 -24.81 17.06
CA ILE A 43 15.86 -23.72 16.99
C ILE A 43 16.49 -22.46 16.38
N GLU A 44 17.71 -22.09 16.78
CA GLU A 44 18.44 -20.95 16.20
C GLU A 44 18.71 -21.16 14.69
N THR A 45 19.17 -22.37 14.32
CA THR A 45 19.40 -22.75 12.92
C THR A 45 18.11 -22.68 12.10
N PHE A 46 17.01 -23.16 12.65
CA PHE A 46 15.69 -23.07 12.04
C PHE A 46 15.23 -21.62 11.89
N ALA A 47 15.39 -20.80 12.93
CA ALA A 47 15.05 -19.38 12.88
C ALA A 47 15.87 -18.63 11.84
N ASP A 48 17.18 -18.92 11.74
CA ASP A 48 18.06 -18.35 10.73
C ASP A 48 17.73 -18.82 9.32
N ALA A 49 17.34 -20.08 9.13
CA ALA A 49 16.86 -20.59 7.85
C ALA A 49 15.55 -19.90 7.41
N GLN A 50 14.64 -19.68 8.36
CA GLN A 50 13.41 -18.92 8.10
C GLN A 50 13.68 -17.44 7.76
N ARG A 51 14.69 -16.84 8.38
CA ARG A 51 15.13 -15.47 8.05
C ARG A 51 15.79 -15.38 6.67
N ARG A 52 16.42 -16.46 6.21
CA ARG A 52 17.10 -16.53 4.88
C ARG A 52 16.17 -16.95 3.75
N GLN A 53 14.94 -17.40 4.03
CA GLN A 53 13.96 -17.56 2.94
C GLN A 53 13.71 -16.21 2.32
N PRO A 54 13.72 -16.09 0.97
CA PRO A 54 13.42 -14.83 0.31
C PRO A 54 12.04 -14.38 0.80
N ARG A 55 12.01 -13.28 1.53
CA ARG A 55 10.75 -12.70 1.98
C ARG A 55 10.04 -12.19 0.74
N THR A 56 8.93 -12.79 0.40
CA THR A 56 8.08 -12.29 -0.67
C THR A 56 7.21 -11.18 -0.12
N LEU A 57 7.17 -10.04 -0.79
CA LEU A 57 6.24 -8.95 -0.53
C LEU A 57 5.39 -8.75 -1.78
N THR A 58 4.12 -9.13 -1.68
CA THR A 58 3.16 -9.00 -2.78
C THR A 58 2.36 -7.71 -2.62
N ILE A 59 2.47 -6.83 -3.64
CA ILE A 59 1.82 -5.52 -3.67
C ILE A 59 0.75 -5.56 -4.75
N ALA A 60 -0.49 -5.22 -4.38
CA ALA A 60 -1.58 -5.01 -5.32
C ALA A 60 -1.83 -3.51 -5.54
N TYR A 61 -2.26 -3.13 -6.75
CA TYR A 61 -2.64 -1.76 -7.08
C TYR A 61 -3.81 -1.75 -8.07
N THR A 62 -4.53 -0.63 -8.16
CA THR A 62 -5.73 -0.52 -9.01
C THR A 62 -5.50 0.22 -10.32
N GLY A 63 -4.74 1.30 -10.31
CA GLY A 63 -4.69 2.21 -11.45
C GLY A 63 -3.31 2.75 -11.82
N PRO A 64 -3.27 3.63 -12.84
CA PRO A 64 -2.03 4.20 -13.37
C PRO A 64 -1.24 5.02 -12.36
N MET A 65 -1.92 5.70 -11.43
CA MET A 65 -1.27 6.56 -10.42
C MET A 65 -0.44 5.73 -9.45
N GLU A 66 -1.02 4.66 -8.92
CA GLU A 66 -0.32 3.72 -8.05
C GLU A 66 0.82 3.01 -8.79
N GLN A 67 0.61 2.69 -10.08
CA GLN A 67 1.67 2.12 -10.93
C GLN A 67 2.87 3.06 -11.05
N GLN A 68 2.64 4.35 -11.31
CA GLN A 68 3.71 5.34 -11.40
C GLN A 68 4.46 5.48 -10.07
N LEU A 69 3.75 5.47 -8.96
CA LEU A 69 4.34 5.50 -7.63
C LEU A 69 5.23 4.27 -7.39
N LEU A 70 4.76 3.08 -7.76
CA LEU A 70 5.52 1.83 -7.64
C LEU A 70 6.76 1.80 -8.52
N LEU A 71 6.67 2.30 -9.76
CA LEU A 71 7.82 2.38 -10.68
C LEU A 71 8.97 3.22 -10.10
N ARG A 72 8.68 4.22 -9.28
CA ARG A 72 9.68 5.04 -8.59
C ARG A 72 10.17 4.42 -7.29
N ALA A 73 9.27 3.84 -6.48
CA ALA A 73 9.60 3.32 -5.17
C ALA A 73 10.38 1.99 -5.21
N ILE A 74 10.02 1.09 -6.13
CA ILE A 74 10.58 -0.27 -6.19
C ILE A 74 12.10 -0.30 -6.41
N PRO A 75 12.71 0.48 -7.31
CA PRO A 75 14.15 0.44 -7.50
C PRO A 75 14.93 0.79 -6.22
N ALA A 76 14.51 1.83 -5.50
CA ALA A 76 15.12 2.23 -4.24
C ALA A 76 14.92 1.17 -3.14
N PHE A 77 13.72 0.60 -3.04
CA PHE A 77 13.45 -0.47 -2.08
C PHE A 77 14.33 -1.70 -2.34
N ARG A 78 14.45 -2.16 -3.60
CA ARG A 78 15.30 -3.29 -3.98
C ARG A 78 16.77 -3.07 -3.68
N ALA A 79 17.27 -1.84 -3.80
CA ALA A 79 18.65 -1.50 -3.47
C ALA A 79 18.95 -1.71 -1.98
N HIS A 80 17.97 -1.45 -1.09
CA HIS A 80 18.12 -1.62 0.35
C HIS A 80 17.73 -3.02 0.86
N HIS A 81 16.90 -3.74 0.10
CA HIS A 81 16.35 -5.05 0.45
C HIS A 81 16.49 -6.05 -0.69
N PRO A 82 17.73 -6.39 -1.11
CA PRO A 82 17.96 -7.31 -2.24
C PRO A 82 17.48 -8.74 -1.93
N GLU A 83 17.30 -9.09 -0.65
CA GLU A 83 16.79 -10.38 -0.18
C GLU A 83 15.27 -10.52 -0.32
N VAL A 84 14.55 -9.42 -0.62
CA VAL A 84 13.08 -9.42 -0.72
C VAL A 84 12.64 -9.62 -2.16
N GLU A 85 11.89 -10.69 -2.41
CA GLU A 85 11.20 -10.89 -3.69
C GLU A 85 9.94 -10.02 -3.74
N LEU A 86 9.93 -9.02 -4.64
CA LEU A 86 8.75 -8.18 -4.85
C LEU A 86 7.86 -8.76 -5.95
N ARG A 87 6.59 -9.01 -5.64
CA ARG A 87 5.55 -9.37 -6.60
C ARG A 87 4.54 -8.25 -6.69
N VAL A 88 4.32 -7.74 -7.90
CA VAL A 88 3.39 -6.63 -8.15
C VAL A 88 2.25 -7.13 -9.02
N ARG A 89 1.01 -6.85 -8.63
CA ARG A 89 -0.20 -7.32 -9.32
C ARG A 89 -1.20 -6.18 -9.47
N GLN A 90 -1.67 -5.97 -10.69
CA GLN A 90 -2.82 -5.10 -10.90
C GLN A 90 -4.10 -5.89 -10.62
N LEU A 91 -4.97 -5.33 -9.82
CA LEU A 91 -6.28 -5.89 -9.49
C LEU A 91 -7.36 -4.83 -9.72
N SER A 92 -8.56 -5.28 -10.07
CA SER A 92 -9.70 -4.35 -10.10
C SER A 92 -10.10 -3.92 -8.69
N MET A 93 -10.71 -2.75 -8.57
CA MET A 93 -11.25 -2.23 -7.31
C MET A 93 -12.18 -3.23 -6.60
N ALA A 94 -12.94 -4.02 -7.35
CA ALA A 94 -13.83 -5.04 -6.79
C ALA A 94 -13.08 -6.22 -6.16
N ARG A 95 -11.83 -6.49 -6.57
CA ARG A 95 -11.06 -7.66 -6.13
C ARG A 95 -9.97 -7.34 -5.11
N ILE A 96 -9.55 -6.08 -5.01
CA ILE A 96 -8.38 -5.73 -4.20
C ILE A 96 -8.61 -5.98 -2.70
N GLY A 97 -9.81 -5.70 -2.20
CA GLY A 97 -10.18 -5.95 -0.80
C GLY A 97 -10.20 -7.44 -0.46
N THR A 98 -10.86 -8.26 -1.29
CA THR A 98 -10.92 -9.73 -1.09
C THR A 98 -9.55 -10.39 -1.23
N ALA A 99 -8.69 -9.91 -2.12
CA ALA A 99 -7.33 -10.40 -2.26
C ALA A 99 -6.49 -10.10 -1.01
N LEU A 100 -6.66 -8.92 -0.41
CA LEU A 100 -5.99 -8.55 0.83
C LEU A 100 -6.49 -9.41 2.02
N GLU A 101 -7.82 -9.62 2.11
CA GLU A 101 -8.44 -10.48 3.13
C GLU A 101 -7.97 -11.93 3.04
N ALA A 102 -7.90 -12.48 1.82
CA ALA A 102 -7.42 -13.84 1.55
C ALA A 102 -5.91 -14.01 1.78
N GLY A 103 -5.12 -12.90 1.81
CA GLY A 103 -3.67 -12.96 1.89
C GLY A 103 -2.98 -13.18 0.55
N ASP A 104 -3.69 -12.97 -0.55
CA ASP A 104 -3.13 -13.02 -1.90
C ASP A 104 -2.20 -11.82 -2.20
N CYS A 105 -2.28 -10.77 -1.37
CA CYS A 105 -1.34 -9.67 -1.33
C CYS A 105 -1.12 -9.19 0.12
N ASP A 106 0.05 -8.61 0.37
CA ASP A 106 0.46 -8.10 1.68
C ASP A 106 0.10 -6.62 1.84
N ILE A 107 0.25 -5.85 0.77
CA ILE A 107 -0.06 -4.42 0.70
C ILE A 107 -0.95 -4.18 -0.53
N ALA A 108 -2.04 -3.46 -0.33
CA ALA A 108 -2.90 -2.96 -1.39
C ALA A 108 -2.80 -1.43 -1.47
N LEU A 109 -2.52 -0.89 -2.65
CA LEU A 109 -2.62 0.55 -2.91
C LEU A 109 -4.02 0.84 -3.44
N ALA A 110 -4.78 1.61 -2.69
CA ALA A 110 -6.20 1.86 -2.95
C ALA A 110 -6.62 3.28 -2.54
N ILE A 111 -7.76 3.72 -3.03
CA ILE A 111 -8.39 4.96 -2.62
C ILE A 111 -9.09 4.76 -1.26
N PRO A 112 -9.08 5.76 -0.34
CA PRO A 112 -9.78 5.67 0.93
C PRO A 112 -11.24 5.25 0.78
N GLY A 113 -11.68 4.30 1.61
CA GLY A 113 -13.04 3.79 1.64
C GLY A 113 -13.36 2.69 0.62
N GLU A 114 -12.45 2.30 -0.25
CA GLU A 114 -12.62 1.17 -1.17
C GLU A 114 -12.47 -0.17 -0.47
N ILE A 115 -11.62 -0.23 0.54
CA ILE A 115 -11.43 -1.43 1.37
C ILE A 115 -12.05 -1.18 2.74
N PRO A 116 -12.87 -2.10 3.28
CA PRO A 116 -13.47 -1.94 4.61
C PRO A 116 -12.43 -1.77 5.70
N LEU A 117 -12.58 -0.73 6.53
CA LEU A 117 -11.62 -0.35 7.58
C LEU A 117 -11.52 -1.34 8.75
N GLN A 118 -12.50 -2.20 8.93
CA GLN A 118 -12.76 -2.94 10.19
C GLN A 118 -11.73 -4.04 10.49
N GLN A 119 -10.58 -4.07 10.11
CA GLN A 119 -9.50 -4.99 10.50
C GLN A 119 -8.20 -4.71 9.74
N MET A 120 -8.17 -3.62 8.99
CA MET A 120 -7.02 -3.26 8.16
C MET A 120 -6.29 -2.06 8.74
N LYS A 121 -4.99 -1.99 8.46
CA LYS A 121 -4.15 -0.83 8.75
C LYS A 121 -4.06 0.02 7.49
N HIS A 122 -4.29 1.31 7.63
CA HIS A 122 -4.31 2.27 6.53
C HIS A 122 -3.22 3.32 6.75
N VAL A 123 -2.44 3.59 5.72
CA VAL A 123 -1.39 4.60 5.74
C VAL A 123 -1.42 5.38 4.44
N THR A 124 -1.69 6.68 4.49
CA THR A 124 -1.62 7.55 3.31
C THR A 124 -0.19 7.59 2.77
N VAL A 125 -0.03 7.27 1.49
CA VAL A 125 1.27 7.21 0.80
C VAL A 125 1.40 8.23 -0.33
N MET A 126 0.28 8.75 -0.83
CA MET A 126 0.26 9.77 -1.87
C MET A 126 -0.93 10.68 -1.68
N GLU A 127 -0.72 11.96 -1.95
CA GLU A 127 -1.75 12.99 -1.96
C GLU A 127 -1.55 13.90 -3.16
N ARG A 128 -2.57 14.08 -3.98
CA ARG A 128 -2.52 14.90 -5.21
C ARG A 128 -3.74 15.80 -5.32
N PRO A 129 -3.57 17.04 -5.76
CA PRO A 129 -4.71 17.87 -6.16
C PRO A 129 -5.50 17.20 -7.27
N ILE A 130 -6.82 17.31 -7.22
CA ILE A 130 -7.70 16.92 -8.30
C ILE A 130 -7.72 18.03 -9.34
N CYS A 131 -7.56 17.65 -10.61
CA CYS A 131 -7.64 18.52 -11.78
C CYS A 131 -8.84 18.14 -12.65
N ALA A 132 -9.29 19.07 -13.47
CA ALA A 132 -10.19 18.76 -14.58
C ALA A 132 -9.38 18.10 -15.71
N ALA A 133 -9.73 16.87 -16.05
CA ALA A 133 -9.15 16.15 -17.17
C ALA A 133 -10.02 16.34 -18.41
N VAL A 134 -9.43 16.82 -19.48
CA VAL A 134 -10.10 17.12 -20.74
C VAL A 134 -9.29 16.61 -21.93
N ALA A 135 -9.93 16.41 -23.08
CA ALA A 135 -9.19 16.17 -24.33
C ALA A 135 -8.30 17.38 -24.67
N SER A 136 -7.17 17.16 -25.31
CA SER A 136 -6.30 18.25 -25.78
C SER A 136 -6.99 19.17 -26.82
N SER A 137 -8.04 18.69 -27.47
CA SER A 137 -8.90 19.45 -28.40
C SER A 137 -10.09 20.16 -27.72
N HIS A 138 -10.27 19.97 -26.40
CA HIS A 138 -11.40 20.53 -25.65
C HIS A 138 -11.29 22.04 -25.54
N PRO A 139 -12.41 22.83 -25.57
CA PRO A 139 -12.38 24.28 -25.44
C PRO A 139 -11.65 24.83 -24.21
N LEU A 140 -11.66 24.07 -23.12
CA LEU A 140 -10.95 24.42 -21.88
C LEU A 140 -9.45 24.11 -21.93
N ALA A 141 -8.95 23.34 -22.91
CA ALA A 141 -7.56 22.84 -22.90
C ALA A 141 -6.50 23.95 -22.93
N GLY A 142 -6.86 25.15 -23.43
CA GLY A 142 -6.01 26.34 -23.43
C GLY A 142 -5.96 27.12 -22.12
N LYS A 143 -6.80 26.77 -21.13
CA LYS A 143 -6.84 27.48 -19.84
C LYS A 143 -5.73 27.02 -18.88
N ASN A 144 -5.24 27.93 -18.06
CA ASN A 144 -4.28 27.66 -17.00
C ASN A 144 -4.95 27.13 -15.72
N SER A 145 -6.22 27.47 -15.51
CA SER A 145 -7.06 27.00 -14.40
C SER A 145 -8.53 27.15 -14.76
N VAL A 146 -9.39 26.42 -14.02
CA VAL A 146 -10.85 26.49 -14.16
C VAL A 146 -11.48 26.45 -12.76
N THR A 147 -12.73 26.94 -12.68
CA THR A 147 -13.55 26.86 -11.48
C THR A 147 -14.60 25.77 -11.61
N LEU A 148 -15.14 25.26 -10.50
CA LEU A 148 -16.19 24.25 -10.51
C LEU A 148 -17.44 24.71 -11.30
N PRO A 149 -17.94 25.97 -11.14
CA PRO A 149 -19.07 26.48 -11.94
C PRO A 149 -18.82 26.44 -13.45
N GLU A 150 -17.61 26.77 -13.94
CA GLU A 150 -17.28 26.69 -15.36
C GLU A 150 -17.38 25.25 -15.90
N LEU A 151 -17.06 24.28 -15.09
CA LEU A 151 -17.09 22.86 -15.47
C LEU A 151 -18.52 22.31 -15.60
N THR A 152 -19.51 22.90 -14.95
CA THR A 152 -20.91 22.42 -14.98
C THR A 152 -21.56 22.48 -16.36
N HIS A 153 -20.99 23.24 -17.27
CA HIS A 153 -21.45 23.35 -18.67
C HIS A 153 -21.10 22.14 -19.54
N PHE A 154 -20.29 21.21 -19.01
CA PHE A 154 -19.81 20.03 -19.74
C PHE A 154 -20.27 18.74 -19.08
N PRO A 155 -20.57 17.68 -19.88
CA PRO A 155 -20.80 16.36 -19.32
C PRO A 155 -19.59 15.89 -18.51
N VAL A 156 -19.84 15.20 -17.40
CA VAL A 156 -18.78 14.63 -16.55
C VAL A 156 -18.77 13.11 -16.64
N ILE A 157 -17.58 12.54 -16.85
CA ILE A 157 -17.36 11.11 -16.95
C ILE A 157 -16.85 10.59 -15.59
N LEU A 158 -17.61 9.70 -14.97
CA LEU A 158 -17.32 9.08 -13.69
C LEU A 158 -16.94 7.62 -13.89
N LEU A 159 -16.00 7.15 -13.10
CA LEU A 159 -15.68 5.73 -13.04
C LEU A 159 -16.74 5.01 -12.20
N GLN A 160 -17.43 4.05 -12.80
CA GLN A 160 -18.41 3.18 -12.12
C GLN A 160 -17.82 1.77 -11.98
N ALA A 161 -16.79 1.60 -11.16
CA ALA A 161 -16.14 0.31 -11.00
C ALA A 161 -16.86 -0.57 -9.97
N GLY A 162 -17.41 -1.69 -10.41
CA GLY A 162 -17.79 -2.87 -9.64
C GLY A 162 -18.62 -2.61 -8.37
N ALA A 163 -18.09 -3.04 -7.23
CA ALA A 163 -18.73 -2.91 -5.91
C ALA A 163 -18.85 -1.46 -5.42
N ASN A 164 -18.21 -0.51 -6.08
CA ASN A 164 -18.12 0.89 -5.64
C ASN A 164 -19.28 1.79 -6.13
N ARG A 165 -20.44 1.18 -6.43
CA ARG A 165 -21.68 1.94 -6.74
C ARG A 165 -22.02 2.99 -5.67
N ARG A 166 -21.62 2.77 -4.40
CA ARG A 166 -21.85 3.76 -3.32
C ARG A 166 -20.99 5.00 -3.47
N ALA A 167 -19.70 4.84 -3.74
CA ALA A 167 -18.78 5.98 -3.92
C ALA A 167 -19.16 6.77 -5.19
N SER A 168 -19.39 6.09 -6.32
CA SER A 168 -19.88 6.74 -7.55
C SER A 168 -21.20 7.48 -7.32
N SER A 169 -22.11 6.92 -6.52
CA SER A 169 -23.39 7.58 -6.17
C SER A 169 -23.21 8.76 -5.24
N GLN A 170 -22.18 8.76 -4.38
CA GLN A 170 -21.84 9.92 -3.52
C GLN A 170 -21.24 11.05 -4.34
N ILE A 171 -20.28 10.73 -5.22
CA ILE A 171 -19.68 11.69 -6.13
C ILE A 171 -20.75 12.30 -7.06
N ALA A 172 -21.61 11.47 -7.63
CA ALA A 172 -22.71 11.93 -8.47
C ALA A 172 -23.67 12.90 -7.73
N ARG A 173 -24.02 12.57 -6.47
CA ARG A 173 -24.85 13.46 -5.64
C ARG A 173 -24.15 14.77 -5.31
N TRP A 174 -22.85 14.72 -5.01
CA TRP A 174 -22.07 15.91 -4.75
C TRP A 174 -21.99 16.81 -6.00
N LEU A 175 -21.76 16.25 -7.19
CA LEU A 175 -21.75 16.98 -8.45
C LEU A 175 -23.11 17.60 -8.75
N MET A 176 -24.21 16.88 -8.54
CA MET A 176 -25.57 17.44 -8.69
C MET A 176 -25.80 18.61 -7.74
N GLY A 177 -25.27 18.55 -6.51
CA GLY A 177 -25.29 19.68 -5.58
C GLY A 177 -24.49 20.91 -6.04
N LEU A 178 -23.53 20.72 -6.94
CA LEU A 178 -22.75 21.80 -7.57
C LEU A 178 -23.34 22.31 -8.89
N GLY A 179 -24.45 21.74 -9.37
CA GLY A 179 -25.18 22.19 -10.54
C GLY A 179 -25.17 21.27 -11.76
N TRP A 180 -24.51 20.09 -11.69
CA TRP A 180 -24.66 19.11 -12.78
C TRP A 180 -26.04 18.48 -12.77
N THR A 181 -26.62 18.28 -13.96
CA THR A 181 -27.84 17.53 -14.13
C THR A 181 -27.55 16.02 -14.22
N LYS A 182 -28.53 15.18 -13.94
CA LYS A 182 -28.37 13.72 -14.05
C LYS A 182 -27.98 13.30 -15.48
N ASP A 183 -28.51 13.97 -16.50
CA ASP A 183 -28.26 13.66 -17.90
C ASP A 183 -26.84 14.10 -18.37
N ALA A 184 -26.18 14.95 -17.59
CA ALA A 184 -24.79 15.31 -17.83
C ALA A 184 -23.80 14.30 -17.23
N LEU A 185 -24.26 13.34 -16.42
CA LEU A 185 -23.39 12.30 -15.87
C LEU A 185 -23.24 11.14 -16.85
N ARG A 186 -22.00 10.78 -17.16
CA ARG A 186 -21.61 9.62 -17.95
C ARG A 186 -20.82 8.67 -17.08
N PHE A 187 -20.84 7.39 -17.41
CA PHE A 187 -20.16 6.38 -16.62
C PHE A 187 -19.27 5.52 -17.50
N ALA A 188 -18.06 5.24 -17.01
CA ALA A 188 -17.09 4.32 -17.58
C ALA A 188 -16.90 3.13 -16.63
N ASP A 189 -16.76 1.94 -17.16
CA ASP A 189 -16.58 0.72 -16.36
C ASP A 189 -15.12 0.52 -15.93
N THR A 190 -14.16 1.04 -16.71
CA THR A 190 -12.73 0.96 -16.46
C THR A 190 -12.06 2.32 -16.55
N ILE A 191 -10.86 2.46 -16.02
CA ILE A 191 -10.05 3.68 -16.16
C ILE A 191 -9.69 3.89 -17.64
N GLU A 192 -9.42 2.83 -18.37
CA GLU A 192 -9.10 2.84 -19.79
C GLU A 192 -10.27 3.40 -20.61
N ASP A 193 -11.50 2.94 -20.34
CA ASP A 193 -12.71 3.46 -20.97
C ASP A 193 -12.91 4.94 -20.62
N GLN A 194 -12.71 5.33 -19.37
CA GLN A 194 -12.81 6.71 -18.93
C GLN A 194 -11.83 7.62 -19.71
N LEU A 195 -10.57 7.18 -19.82
CA LEU A 195 -9.54 7.90 -20.56
C LEU A 195 -9.87 7.98 -22.05
N LEU A 196 -10.40 6.91 -22.63
CA LEU A 196 -10.85 6.88 -24.02
C LEU A 196 -12.02 7.88 -24.25
N MET A 197 -13.03 7.86 -23.39
CA MET A 197 -14.17 8.79 -23.48
C MET A 197 -13.73 10.26 -23.37
N ILE A 198 -12.76 10.57 -22.49
CA ILE A 198 -12.17 11.91 -22.39
C ILE A 198 -11.48 12.28 -23.71
N ASN A 199 -10.62 11.40 -24.26
CA ASN A 199 -9.91 11.63 -25.51
C ASN A 199 -10.85 11.84 -26.71
N LEU A 200 -11.98 11.15 -26.71
CA LEU A 200 -13.05 11.32 -27.71
C LEU A 200 -13.91 12.57 -27.47
N ASN A 201 -13.53 13.43 -26.53
CA ASN A 201 -14.23 14.66 -26.17
C ASN A 201 -15.71 14.45 -25.80
N GLN A 202 -16.03 13.29 -25.19
CA GLN A 202 -17.39 12.95 -24.74
C GLN A 202 -17.77 13.61 -23.40
N GLY A 203 -16.82 14.25 -22.75
CA GLY A 203 -16.99 14.96 -21.49
C GLY A 203 -15.66 15.21 -20.81
N ILE A 204 -15.74 15.82 -19.63
CA ILE A 204 -14.61 16.05 -18.74
C ILE A 204 -14.57 14.97 -17.64
N SER A 205 -13.46 14.90 -16.91
CA SER A 205 -13.41 14.09 -15.70
C SER A 205 -12.61 14.80 -14.60
N PHE A 206 -12.71 14.31 -13.38
CA PHE A 206 -11.93 14.72 -12.23
C PHE A 206 -10.84 13.69 -11.98
N MET A 207 -9.59 14.08 -12.19
CA MET A 207 -8.46 13.15 -12.09
C MET A 207 -7.33 13.75 -11.24
N PRO A 208 -6.58 12.93 -10.48
CA PRO A 208 -5.43 13.42 -9.72
C PRO A 208 -4.38 14.04 -10.64
N GLN A 209 -3.69 15.05 -10.16
CA GLN A 209 -2.53 15.60 -10.85
C GLN A 209 -1.46 14.52 -11.04
N GLY A 210 -0.96 14.34 -12.26
CA GLY A 210 0.04 13.32 -12.60
C GLY A 210 0.21 13.15 -14.11
N SER A 211 0.90 12.08 -14.51
CA SER A 211 1.13 11.75 -15.91
C SER A 211 0.03 10.84 -16.44
N TYR A 212 -0.57 11.24 -17.55
CA TYR A 212 -1.61 10.50 -18.26
C TYR A 212 -1.24 10.29 -19.73
N PRO A 213 -1.90 9.36 -20.43
CA PRO A 213 -1.65 9.11 -21.84
C PRO A 213 -1.77 10.38 -22.69
N VAL A 214 -1.10 10.37 -23.84
CA VAL A 214 -1.17 11.45 -24.83
C VAL A 214 -2.63 11.75 -25.20
N GLY A 215 -2.96 13.02 -25.34
CA GLY A 215 -4.30 13.49 -25.71
C GLY A 215 -5.14 14.01 -24.54
N ILE A 216 -4.72 13.75 -23.29
CA ILE A 216 -5.39 14.29 -22.10
C ILE A 216 -4.60 15.46 -21.54
N ARG A 217 -5.31 16.55 -21.22
CA ARG A 217 -4.79 17.72 -20.52
C ARG A 217 -5.45 17.82 -19.14
N LEU A 218 -4.63 17.99 -18.13
CA LEU A 218 -5.07 18.29 -16.77
C LEU A 218 -5.05 19.81 -16.57
N ILE A 219 -6.14 20.35 -16.05
CA ILE A 219 -6.29 21.75 -15.75
C ILE A 219 -6.57 21.91 -14.26
N PRO A 220 -5.75 22.67 -13.52
CA PRO A 220 -5.96 22.92 -12.10
C PRO A 220 -7.35 23.52 -11.83
N ILE A 221 -8.02 23.04 -10.78
CA ILE A 221 -9.31 23.56 -10.32
C ILE A 221 -9.04 24.55 -9.20
N VAL A 222 -9.49 25.79 -9.39
CA VAL A 222 -9.45 26.80 -8.33
C VAL A 222 -10.69 26.66 -7.47
N SER A 223 -10.49 26.42 -6.17
CA SER A 223 -11.54 26.31 -5.17
C SER A 223 -11.03 26.79 -3.81
N ASP A 224 -11.91 27.28 -2.94
CA ASP A 224 -11.56 27.75 -1.59
C ASP A 224 -10.95 26.62 -0.73
N THR A 225 -11.40 25.38 -0.95
CA THR A 225 -10.84 24.20 -0.31
C THR A 225 -10.29 23.28 -1.40
N PRO A 226 -9.00 22.90 -1.36
CA PRO A 226 -8.43 21.99 -2.33
C PRO A 226 -9.16 20.64 -2.32
N ILE A 227 -9.48 20.14 -3.51
CA ILE A 227 -10.02 18.79 -3.68
C ILE A 227 -8.81 17.88 -3.86
N LEU A 228 -8.62 16.95 -2.93
CA LEU A 228 -7.45 16.09 -2.90
C LEU A 228 -7.82 14.64 -3.17
N HIS A 229 -7.01 14.00 -3.98
CA HIS A 229 -6.97 12.54 -4.10
C HIS A 229 -5.95 11.98 -3.12
N HIS A 230 -6.33 10.94 -2.40
CA HIS A 230 -5.43 10.21 -1.52
C HIS A 230 -5.28 8.77 -2.02
N THR A 231 -4.06 8.25 -2.00
CA THR A 231 -3.81 6.82 -2.11
C THR A 231 -3.31 6.30 -0.78
N GLU A 232 -3.91 5.23 -0.30
CA GLU A 232 -3.54 4.55 0.93
C GLU A 232 -2.85 3.22 0.63
N ALA A 233 -1.82 2.91 1.40
CA ALA A 233 -1.33 1.56 1.56
C ALA A 233 -2.16 0.87 2.64
N VAL A 234 -2.89 -0.16 2.26
CA VAL A 234 -3.77 -0.94 3.12
C VAL A 234 -3.16 -2.31 3.34
N MET A 235 -3.12 -2.77 4.59
CA MET A 235 -2.52 -4.05 4.96
C MET A 235 -3.21 -4.66 6.19
N ARG A 236 -3.20 -5.98 6.30
CA ARG A 236 -3.76 -6.68 7.47
C ARG A 236 -2.88 -6.52 8.71
N GLN A 237 -1.56 -6.61 8.53
CA GLN A 237 -0.57 -6.49 9.58
C GLN A 237 0.49 -5.48 9.16
N MET A 238 0.97 -4.71 10.12
CA MET A 238 2.02 -3.73 9.90
C MET A 238 3.34 -4.27 10.45
N THR A 239 4.08 -5.00 9.61
CA THR A 239 5.42 -5.50 9.95
C THR A 239 6.48 -4.43 9.68
N PRO A 240 7.71 -4.56 10.22
CA PRO A 240 8.81 -3.66 9.87
C PRO A 240 9.08 -3.57 8.36
N LEU A 241 8.96 -4.68 7.62
CA LEU A 241 9.12 -4.71 6.17
C LEU A 241 8.06 -3.88 5.45
N HIS A 242 6.79 -3.99 5.89
CA HIS A 242 5.69 -3.19 5.35
C HIS A 242 5.93 -1.70 5.59
N LEU A 243 6.37 -1.31 6.78
CA LEU A 243 6.67 0.09 7.11
C LEU A 243 7.82 0.65 6.24
N GLN A 244 8.87 -0.13 6.02
CA GLN A 244 9.99 0.25 5.17
C GLN A 244 9.52 0.47 3.72
N PHE A 245 8.65 -0.41 3.19
CA PHE A 245 8.10 -0.22 1.85
C PHE A 245 7.18 1.00 1.76
N VAL A 246 6.31 1.21 2.75
CA VAL A 246 5.44 2.39 2.84
C VAL A 246 6.26 3.69 2.88
N GLU A 247 7.36 3.70 3.60
CA GLU A 247 8.26 4.86 3.64
C GLU A 247 8.89 5.14 2.28
N GLN A 248 9.30 4.11 1.55
CA GLN A 248 9.81 4.27 0.17
C GLN A 248 8.75 4.81 -0.79
N LEU A 249 7.47 4.41 -0.62
CA LEU A 249 6.37 4.99 -1.39
C LEU A 249 6.21 6.49 -1.11
N ARG A 250 6.27 6.91 0.16
CA ARG A 250 6.19 8.32 0.55
C ARG A 250 7.34 9.15 0.01
N GLN A 251 8.56 8.62 0.09
CA GLN A 251 9.75 9.30 -0.45
C GLN A 251 9.65 9.45 -1.97
N ALA A 252 9.17 8.43 -2.68
CA ALA A 252 8.93 8.49 -4.12
C ALA A 252 7.85 9.53 -4.51
N ASP A 253 6.81 9.69 -3.66
CA ASP A 253 5.80 10.72 -3.83
C ASP A 253 6.37 12.14 -3.63
N MET A 254 7.15 12.33 -2.56
CA MET A 254 7.78 13.62 -2.24
C MET A 254 8.76 14.06 -3.32
N ALA A 255 9.57 13.15 -3.86
CA ALA A 255 10.52 13.44 -4.94
C ALA A 255 9.84 13.94 -6.23
N GLU A 256 8.59 13.52 -6.50
CA GLU A 256 7.82 14.02 -7.65
C GLU A 256 7.24 15.42 -7.43
N ARG A 257 6.93 15.78 -6.18
CA ARG A 257 6.39 17.09 -5.83
C ARG A 257 7.43 18.22 -5.93
N HIS A 258 8.70 17.87 -5.78
CA HIS A 258 9.83 18.81 -5.75
C HIS A 258 10.96 18.27 -6.66
N PRO A 259 10.78 18.32 -8.03
CA PRO A 259 11.77 17.88 -8.99
C PRO A 259 13.03 18.76 -9.02
#